data_3c152973f21df8ee7f9c4ddf5a444055
#
_entry.id   3c152973f21df8ee7f9c4ddf5a444055
#
_cell.length_a   1.000
_cell.length_b   1.000
_cell.length_c   1.000
_cell.angle_alpha   90.00
_cell.angle_beta   90.00
_cell.angle_gamma   90.00
#
_symmetry.space_group_name_H-M   'P 1'
#
loop_
_entity.id
_entity.type
_entity.pdbx_description
1 polymer ?
#
loop_
_entity_poly.entity_id
_entity_poly.type
_entity_poly.pdbx_seq_one_letter_code
_entity_poly.pdbx_strand_id
1 'polypeptide(L)'
;MLKTSAVALGSSLLGAESAETYPKGVNTNSGPSALKISDLRVATIAKPGPSPCPIIRIDTNQGVFGLGEVRDMASPTYALFLKSRILGENPLELDKIFRKLKQFGGPARQGGGVSAIEMALWDIAGKVYNAPVYALLGGGKFRDRIRVYADTTESKDPKVYAQRMRDRKEQMGITWLKMDLGIEMVSDTPGTVTLPSNLSPWEENQLPHPFVAMEVTDKGIHMLEEYVAAVRDAVGMEIPLSMDHLGHLGVKSIIRLGKAYEKYNLSWMEDVIPWTYTDLLKQISDESPTPILTGEDIYLKEPFEVLCSRHAVSKIHPDLATSGGILETHKIGDMAEEYGVPMAMHFAGTPVSCMANVHCAAATQNFLAVENHSLDVSWWSSMAQEYLKAPIVSHGWIEVPDRPGLGVTLNEEVIRQHLLPGTGYFDPTPQWDQERSWDRLWS
;
A
#
# COMPACT_ATOMS: atom_id res chain seq x y z
N MET A 1 33.03 61.25 55.10
CA MET A 1 32.46 60.00 55.67
C MET A 1 31.58 59.37 54.65
N LEU A 2 32.16 58.48 53.84
CA LEU A 2 31.43 57.71 52.83
C LEU A 2 31.12 56.34 53.43
N LYS A 3 29.86 56.01 53.56
CA LYS A 3 29.40 54.67 53.96
C LYS A 3 29.30 53.77 52.69
N THR A 4 30.19 52.80 52.62
CA THR A 4 30.15 51.70 51.66
C THR A 4 29.07 50.72 52.09
N SER A 5 27.99 50.60 51.29
CA SER A 5 27.01 49.53 51.43
C SER A 5 27.46 48.31 50.57
N ALA A 6 27.76 47.22 51.25
CA ALA A 6 28.01 45.94 50.58
C ALA A 6 26.69 45.36 50.05
N VAL A 7 26.60 45.18 48.74
CA VAL A 7 25.52 44.43 48.12
C VAL A 7 25.93 42.94 48.15
N ALA A 8 25.22 42.17 48.96
CA ALA A 8 25.32 40.71 48.94
C ALA A 8 24.69 40.19 47.64
N LEU A 9 25.47 39.67 46.69
CA LEU A 9 24.99 38.87 45.61
C LEU A 9 24.49 37.55 46.16
N GLY A 10 23.18 37.42 46.30
CA GLY A 10 22.51 36.15 46.48
C GLY A 10 22.70 35.29 45.21
N SER A 11 23.56 34.28 45.28
CA SER A 11 23.55 33.20 44.31
C SER A 11 22.23 32.46 44.46
N SER A 12 21.24 32.83 43.63
CA SER A 12 20.10 31.93 43.37
C SER A 12 20.70 30.68 42.69
N LEU A 13 20.82 29.64 43.46
CA LEU A 13 20.80 28.28 42.93
C LEU A 13 19.56 28.15 42.05
N LEU A 14 19.75 28.31 40.74
CA LEU A 14 18.84 27.74 39.80
C LEU A 14 18.89 26.23 40.10
N GLY A 15 17.92 25.78 40.90
CA GLY A 15 17.65 24.40 41.03
C GLY A 15 17.52 23.82 39.63
N ALA A 16 18.33 22.83 39.35
CA ALA A 16 18.05 21.95 38.23
C ALA A 16 16.59 21.50 38.43
N GLU A 17 15.66 22.15 37.75
CA GLU A 17 14.37 21.56 37.52
C GLU A 17 14.68 20.27 36.79
N SER A 18 14.60 19.20 37.57
CA SER A 18 14.75 17.84 37.12
C SER A 18 13.91 17.64 35.87
N ALA A 19 14.38 16.78 35.02
CA ALA A 19 13.78 16.28 33.80
C ALA A 19 12.36 15.67 33.96
N GLU A 20 11.49 16.28 34.77
CA GLU A 20 10.14 15.81 35.08
C GLU A 20 9.04 16.41 34.19
N THR A 21 9.37 17.07 33.12
CA THR A 21 8.37 17.70 32.24
C THR A 21 8.21 17.02 30.89
N TYR A 22 8.48 15.72 30.79
CA TYR A 22 7.98 14.98 29.62
C TYR A 22 6.46 14.86 29.72
N PRO A 23 5.70 15.13 28.63
CA PRO A 23 4.27 14.91 28.60
C PRO A 23 3.91 13.51 29.08
N LYS A 24 2.85 13.36 29.87
CA LYS A 24 2.32 12.05 30.24
C LYS A 24 2.09 11.23 28.96
N GLY A 25 2.67 10.04 28.86
CA GLY A 25 2.55 9.17 27.69
C GLY A 25 3.82 9.03 26.86
N VAL A 26 4.87 9.82 27.09
CA VAL A 26 6.17 9.58 26.47
C VAL A 26 6.85 8.40 27.18
N ASN A 27 7.31 7.42 26.40
CA ASN A 27 8.07 6.28 26.92
C ASN A 27 9.50 6.69 27.30
N THR A 28 9.71 7.12 28.51
CA THR A 28 11.02 7.51 29.03
C THR A 28 11.88 6.32 29.51
N ASN A 29 11.33 5.09 29.44
CA ASN A 29 12.05 3.88 29.85
C ASN A 29 12.99 3.35 28.75
N SER A 30 12.86 3.80 27.50
CA SER A 30 13.80 3.48 26.43
C SER A 30 14.97 4.48 26.39
N GLY A 31 16.15 4.04 26.01
CA GLY A 31 17.30 4.90 25.71
C GLY A 31 17.41 5.13 24.19
N PRO A 32 16.66 6.07 23.58
CA PRO A 32 16.54 6.19 22.13
C PRO A 32 17.88 6.29 21.39
N SER A 33 18.85 7.01 21.93
CA SER A 33 20.19 7.17 21.35
C SER A 33 21.06 5.90 21.40
N ALA A 34 20.73 4.95 22.30
CA ALA A 34 21.44 3.68 22.45
C ALA A 34 20.67 2.49 21.85
N LEU A 35 19.53 2.74 21.18
CA LEU A 35 18.73 1.71 20.55
C LEU A 35 19.45 1.17 19.31
N LYS A 36 19.48 -0.16 19.17
CA LYS A 36 20.11 -0.83 18.02
C LYS A 36 19.27 -1.98 17.54
N ILE A 37 19.18 -2.13 16.22
CA ILE A 37 18.58 -3.30 15.57
C ILE A 37 19.43 -4.52 15.89
N SER A 38 18.83 -5.59 16.41
CA SER A 38 19.50 -6.84 16.79
C SER A 38 19.14 -8.02 15.89
N ASP A 39 17.96 -8.05 15.27
CA ASP A 39 17.52 -9.12 14.38
C ASP A 39 16.43 -8.64 13.40
N LEU A 40 16.26 -9.37 12.29
CA LEU A 40 15.12 -9.30 11.39
C LEU A 40 14.60 -10.72 11.14
N ARG A 41 13.32 -10.94 11.37
CA ARG A 41 12.67 -12.24 11.27
C ARG A 41 11.42 -12.15 10.42
N VAL A 42 10.92 -13.29 9.94
CA VAL A 42 9.77 -13.36 9.02
C VAL A 42 8.75 -14.39 9.49
N ALA A 43 7.48 -14.08 9.30
CA ALA A 43 6.36 -15.02 9.33
C ALA A 43 5.51 -14.78 8.07
N THR A 44 5.35 -15.79 7.22
CA THR A 44 4.59 -15.65 5.98
C THR A 44 3.17 -16.20 6.17
N ILE A 45 2.16 -15.36 5.93
CA ILE A 45 0.75 -15.75 5.99
C ILE A 45 0.33 -16.29 4.63
N ALA A 46 -0.33 -17.44 4.61
CA ALA A 46 -0.64 -18.14 3.36
C ALA A 46 -1.62 -17.40 2.46
N LYS A 47 -2.73 -16.92 3.03
CA LYS A 47 -3.83 -16.27 2.29
C LYS A 47 -4.58 -15.26 3.15
N PRO A 48 -3.96 -14.12 3.50
CA PRO A 48 -4.70 -13.05 4.18
C PRO A 48 -5.60 -12.25 3.22
N GLY A 49 -5.45 -12.48 1.94
CA GLY A 49 -6.19 -12.00 0.78
C GLY A 49 -6.00 -13.01 -0.34
N PRO A 50 -5.83 -12.59 -1.59
CA PRO A 50 -5.62 -13.50 -2.72
C PRO A 50 -4.29 -14.26 -2.65
N SER A 51 -3.29 -13.73 -1.94
CA SER A 51 -1.89 -14.14 -2.07
C SER A 51 -1.16 -14.25 -0.74
N PRO A 52 -0.03 -14.99 -0.65
CA PRO A 52 0.82 -15.01 0.54
C PRO A 52 1.42 -13.63 0.84
N CYS A 53 1.49 -13.27 2.12
CA CYS A 53 2.07 -12.01 2.60
C CYS A 53 3.11 -12.27 3.68
N PRO A 54 4.40 -11.91 3.46
CA PRO A 54 5.43 -12.04 4.48
C PRO A 54 5.41 -10.84 5.43
N ILE A 55 5.10 -11.08 6.71
CA ILE A 55 5.27 -10.10 7.79
C ILE A 55 6.72 -10.19 8.29
N ILE A 56 7.39 -9.07 8.41
CA ILE A 56 8.70 -9.00 9.07
C ILE A 56 8.56 -8.43 10.48
N ARG A 57 9.50 -8.83 11.34
CA ARG A 57 9.71 -8.25 12.66
C ARG A 57 11.17 -7.83 12.82
N ILE A 58 11.37 -6.57 13.14
CA ILE A 58 12.70 -6.03 13.48
C ILE A 58 12.79 -5.95 15.00
N ASP A 59 13.69 -6.74 15.58
CA ASP A 59 13.98 -6.77 17.01
C ASP A 59 15.07 -5.74 17.37
N THR A 60 15.05 -5.24 18.60
CA THR A 60 16.07 -4.32 19.13
C THR A 60 16.72 -4.83 20.40
N ASN A 61 17.89 -4.26 20.74
CA ASN A 61 18.63 -4.56 21.96
C ASN A 61 17.92 -4.13 23.26
N GLN A 62 16.79 -3.43 23.19
CA GLN A 62 16.02 -2.97 24.34
C GLN A 62 14.63 -3.63 24.42
N GLY A 63 14.37 -4.69 23.63
CA GLY A 63 13.13 -5.45 23.65
C GLY A 63 11.94 -4.80 22.93
N VAL A 64 12.07 -3.58 22.44
CA VAL A 64 11.09 -2.98 21.52
C VAL A 64 11.29 -3.61 20.17
N PHE A 65 10.19 -3.95 19.49
CA PHE A 65 10.23 -4.45 18.11
C PHE A 65 9.19 -3.75 17.25
N GLY A 66 9.44 -3.75 15.94
CA GLY A 66 8.51 -3.23 14.94
C GLY A 66 8.09 -4.28 13.93
N LEU A 67 6.89 -4.09 13.41
CA LEU A 67 6.30 -4.93 12.38
C LEU A 67 6.27 -4.17 11.05
N GLY A 68 6.57 -4.88 9.98
CA GLY A 68 6.40 -4.42 8.61
C GLY A 68 5.92 -5.58 7.74
N GLU A 69 5.60 -5.32 6.50
CA GLU A 69 5.08 -6.33 5.59
C GLU A 69 5.69 -6.17 4.21
N VAL A 70 6.23 -7.26 3.68
CA VAL A 70 6.69 -7.34 2.30
C VAL A 70 5.47 -7.45 1.39
N ARG A 71 5.52 -6.79 0.23
CA ARG A 71 4.44 -6.83 -0.77
C ARG A 71 3.88 -8.25 -0.94
N ASP A 72 2.59 -8.37 -1.08
CA ASP A 72 1.92 -9.64 -1.39
C ASP A 72 2.58 -10.36 -2.58
N MET A 73 2.59 -11.68 -2.59
CA MET A 73 3.28 -12.56 -3.55
C MET A 73 4.80 -12.39 -3.61
N ALA A 74 5.38 -11.45 -2.90
CA ALA A 74 6.83 -11.25 -2.89
C ALA A 74 7.55 -12.31 -2.06
N SER A 75 8.80 -12.58 -2.44
CA SER A 75 9.69 -13.40 -1.61
C SER A 75 10.10 -12.66 -0.35
N PRO A 76 10.08 -13.28 0.84
CA PRO A 76 10.63 -12.70 2.06
C PRO A 76 12.12 -12.39 1.95
N THR A 77 12.82 -12.99 0.97
CA THR A 77 14.25 -12.74 0.74
C THR A 77 14.54 -11.29 0.36
N TYR A 78 13.59 -10.54 -0.20
CA TYR A 78 13.76 -9.12 -0.47
C TYR A 78 14.04 -8.31 0.81
N ALA A 79 13.45 -8.68 1.94
CA ALA A 79 13.78 -8.07 3.23
C ALA A 79 15.03 -8.71 3.87
N LEU A 80 15.16 -10.03 3.80
CA LEU A 80 16.25 -10.78 4.43
C LEU A 80 17.62 -10.41 3.86
N PHE A 81 17.77 -10.19 2.56
CA PHE A 81 19.01 -9.69 1.94
C PHE A 81 19.45 -8.31 2.43
N LEU A 82 18.55 -7.57 3.06
CA LEU A 82 18.84 -6.25 3.63
C LEU A 82 19.22 -6.31 5.13
N LYS A 83 18.97 -7.45 5.79
CA LYS A 83 19.22 -7.63 7.24
C LYS A 83 20.65 -7.21 7.63
N SER A 84 21.68 -7.74 6.96
CA SER A 84 23.07 -7.44 7.27
C SER A 84 23.44 -5.96 7.12
N ARG A 85 22.61 -5.16 6.47
CA ARG A 85 22.84 -3.72 6.25
C ARG A 85 22.27 -2.86 7.36
N ILE A 86 21.34 -3.41 8.15
CA ILE A 86 20.63 -2.69 9.22
C ILE A 86 21.04 -3.14 10.61
N LEU A 87 21.63 -4.32 10.78
CA LEU A 87 22.09 -4.81 12.08
C LEU A 87 23.04 -3.79 12.72
N GLY A 88 22.79 -3.45 14.00
CA GLY A 88 23.54 -2.47 14.78
C GLY A 88 23.21 -1.01 14.51
N GLU A 89 22.43 -0.68 13.46
CA GLU A 89 21.94 0.67 13.22
C GLU A 89 20.91 1.09 14.28
N ASN A 90 20.78 2.38 14.50
CA ASN A 90 19.70 2.90 15.35
C ASN A 90 18.41 2.98 14.53
N PRO A 91 17.35 2.23 14.89
CA PRO A 91 16.09 2.21 14.12
C PRO A 91 15.37 3.55 14.07
N LEU A 92 15.71 4.51 14.93
CA LEU A 92 15.12 5.85 14.94
C LEU A 92 15.75 6.79 13.90
N GLU A 93 16.84 6.38 13.24
CA GLU A 93 17.44 7.10 12.11
C GLU A 93 16.77 6.69 10.78
N LEU A 94 15.43 6.78 10.72
CA LEU A 94 14.59 6.22 9.65
C LEU A 94 15.03 6.65 8.25
N ASP A 95 15.09 7.95 7.97
CA ASP A 95 15.44 8.46 6.62
C ASP A 95 16.88 8.09 6.24
N LYS A 96 17.81 8.07 7.22
CA LYS A 96 19.19 7.63 6.98
C LYS A 96 19.24 6.15 6.56
N ILE A 97 18.52 5.27 7.27
CA ILE A 97 18.44 3.86 6.92
C ILE A 97 17.75 3.68 5.57
N PHE A 98 16.62 4.35 5.34
CA PHE A 98 15.92 4.31 4.07
C PHE A 98 16.82 4.69 2.89
N ARG A 99 17.55 5.81 2.98
CA ARG A 99 18.50 6.25 1.94
C ARG A 99 19.63 5.25 1.70
N LYS A 100 20.07 4.54 2.75
CA LYS A 100 21.04 3.45 2.62
C LYS A 100 20.47 2.25 1.86
N LEU A 101 19.18 1.94 2.07
CA LEU A 101 18.54 0.74 1.54
C LEU A 101 17.86 0.94 0.19
N LYS A 102 17.31 2.12 -0.12
CA LYS A 102 16.44 2.32 -1.28
C LYS A 102 17.05 1.91 -2.62
N GLN A 103 18.39 1.92 -2.74
CA GLN A 103 19.10 1.48 -3.93
C GLN A 103 19.03 -0.03 -4.21
N PHE A 104 18.55 -0.83 -3.25
CA PHE A 104 18.43 -2.29 -3.37
C PHE A 104 17.01 -2.76 -3.62
N GLY A 105 16.04 -1.86 -3.66
CA GLY A 105 14.68 -2.13 -4.11
C GLY A 105 14.53 -1.93 -5.61
N GLY A 106 13.33 -2.12 -6.10
CA GLY A 106 12.97 -1.95 -7.50
C GLY A 106 11.45 -1.94 -7.67
N PRO A 107 10.96 -1.80 -8.91
CA PRO A 107 9.53 -1.84 -9.18
C PRO A 107 8.90 -3.19 -8.83
N ALA A 108 7.59 -3.21 -8.75
CA ALA A 108 6.78 -4.36 -8.36
C ALA A 108 7.22 -4.94 -7.01
N ARG A 109 7.25 -6.24 -6.88
CA ARG A 109 7.53 -6.94 -5.61
C ARG A 109 8.94 -6.70 -5.05
N GLN A 110 9.89 -6.24 -5.87
CA GLN A 110 11.28 -5.96 -5.43
C GLN A 110 11.35 -4.80 -4.42
N GLY A 111 10.46 -3.82 -4.51
CA GLY A 111 10.36 -2.72 -3.54
C GLY A 111 9.95 -3.16 -2.14
N GLY A 112 9.28 -4.32 -2.04
CA GLY A 112 8.65 -4.80 -0.81
C GLY A 112 9.60 -5.01 0.37
N GLY A 113 10.85 -5.40 0.11
CA GLY A 113 11.83 -5.56 1.18
C GLY A 113 12.23 -4.25 1.86
N VAL A 114 12.46 -3.22 1.06
CA VAL A 114 12.79 -1.86 1.54
C VAL A 114 11.59 -1.26 2.26
N SER A 115 10.40 -1.35 1.65
CA SER A 115 9.15 -0.83 2.19
C SER A 115 8.80 -1.48 3.53
N ALA A 116 8.94 -2.80 3.64
CA ALA A 116 8.68 -3.54 4.88
C ALA A 116 9.58 -3.08 6.02
N ILE A 117 10.88 -2.91 5.75
CA ILE A 117 11.82 -2.42 6.77
C ILE A 117 11.44 -1.01 7.20
N GLU A 118 11.11 -0.14 6.27
CA GLU A 118 10.71 1.24 6.55
C GLU A 118 9.45 1.29 7.43
N MET A 119 8.41 0.50 7.13
CA MET A 119 7.23 0.35 7.99
C MET A 119 7.59 -0.10 9.41
N ALA A 120 8.46 -1.12 9.54
CA ALA A 120 8.87 -1.63 10.84
C ALA A 120 9.65 -0.59 11.67
N LEU A 121 10.45 0.25 11.02
CA LEU A 121 11.14 1.34 11.70
C LEU A 121 10.17 2.41 12.22
N TRP A 122 9.13 2.75 11.47
CA TRP A 122 8.07 3.65 11.95
C TRP A 122 7.29 3.06 13.11
N ASP A 123 7.01 1.77 13.08
CA ASP A 123 6.36 1.07 14.20
C ASP A 123 7.22 1.13 15.47
N ILE A 124 8.54 0.90 15.35
CA ILE A 124 9.49 1.07 16.46
C ILE A 124 9.47 2.52 16.96
N ALA A 125 9.59 3.49 16.07
CA ALA A 125 9.63 4.89 16.45
C ALA A 125 8.35 5.31 17.20
N GLY A 126 7.19 4.92 16.70
CA GLY A 126 5.92 5.20 17.36
C GLY A 126 5.83 4.57 18.75
N LYS A 127 6.28 3.34 18.92
CA LYS A 127 6.34 2.66 20.22
C LYS A 127 7.31 3.32 21.20
N VAL A 128 8.50 3.70 20.73
CA VAL A 128 9.53 4.36 21.55
C VAL A 128 9.07 5.75 22.01
N TYR A 129 8.47 6.53 21.11
CA TYR A 129 7.97 7.88 21.43
C TYR A 129 6.55 7.88 22.00
N ASN A 130 5.93 6.69 22.15
CA ASN A 130 4.55 6.52 22.61
C ASN A 130 3.55 7.37 21.82
N ALA A 131 3.68 7.36 20.51
CA ALA A 131 2.86 8.12 19.58
C ALA A 131 2.41 7.27 18.39
N PRO A 132 1.22 7.51 17.82
CA PRO A 132 0.82 6.89 16.57
C PRO A 132 1.67 7.39 15.41
N VAL A 133 1.90 6.55 14.39
CA VAL A 133 2.80 6.90 13.27
C VAL A 133 2.35 8.17 12.55
N TYR A 134 1.05 8.38 12.31
CA TYR A 134 0.58 9.59 11.64
C TYR A 134 1.02 10.88 12.34
N ALA A 135 1.11 10.88 13.67
CA ALA A 135 1.54 12.05 14.43
C ALA A 135 3.04 12.37 14.25
N LEU A 136 3.86 11.34 14.00
CA LEU A 136 5.30 11.49 13.77
C LEU A 136 5.63 11.94 12.34
N LEU A 137 4.71 11.78 11.38
CA LEU A 137 4.88 12.26 10.00
C LEU A 137 4.81 13.79 9.86
N GLY A 138 4.38 14.50 10.91
CA GLY A 138 4.44 15.96 10.99
C GLY A 138 3.22 16.70 10.46
N GLY A 139 2.41 16.11 9.60
CA GLY A 139 1.22 16.74 9.01
C GLY A 139 -0.01 16.77 9.94
N GLY A 140 0.01 15.99 11.01
CA GLY A 140 -1.17 15.78 11.85
C GLY A 140 -2.15 14.79 11.24
N LYS A 141 -3.39 14.80 11.70
CA LYS A 141 -4.46 13.92 11.25
C LYS A 141 -5.49 14.72 10.45
N PHE A 142 -5.45 14.61 9.11
CA PHE A 142 -6.42 15.28 8.23
C PHE A 142 -7.82 14.65 8.29
N ARG A 143 -7.91 13.38 8.74
CA ARG A 143 -9.17 12.62 8.85
C ARG A 143 -9.12 11.59 9.96
N ASP A 144 -10.26 11.35 10.62
CA ASP A 144 -10.37 10.39 11.73
C ASP A 144 -10.67 8.95 11.25
N ARG A 145 -11.09 8.82 10.00
CA ARG A 145 -11.39 7.51 9.38
C ARG A 145 -10.98 7.51 7.91
N ILE A 146 -10.56 6.35 7.46
CA ILE A 146 -10.06 6.12 6.10
C ILE A 146 -11.14 5.42 5.29
N ARG A 147 -11.48 5.99 4.14
CA ARG A 147 -12.40 5.38 3.18
C ARG A 147 -11.76 4.17 2.54
N VAL A 148 -12.52 3.07 2.44
CA VAL A 148 -12.11 1.85 1.75
C VAL A 148 -12.85 1.75 0.43
N TYR A 149 -12.15 1.37 -0.65
CA TYR A 149 -12.79 0.82 -1.82
C TYR A 149 -12.53 -0.69 -1.90
N ALA A 150 -13.53 -1.42 -2.38
CA ALA A 150 -13.51 -2.87 -2.36
C ALA A 150 -13.16 -3.42 -3.73
N ASP A 151 -12.14 -4.24 -3.76
CA ASP A 151 -11.98 -5.25 -4.78
C ASP A 151 -13.09 -6.31 -4.67
N THR A 152 -13.54 -6.86 -5.80
CA THR A 152 -14.68 -7.77 -5.81
C THR A 152 -14.44 -8.93 -6.78
N THR A 153 -14.42 -10.14 -6.24
CA THR A 153 -14.21 -11.37 -7.02
C THR A 153 -15.13 -11.43 -8.23
N GLU A 154 -14.57 -11.62 -9.41
CA GLU A 154 -15.24 -11.66 -10.69
C GLU A 154 -16.17 -12.88 -10.86
N SER A 155 -17.05 -12.81 -11.83
CA SER A 155 -17.89 -13.94 -12.28
C SER A 155 -18.08 -13.86 -13.79
N LYS A 156 -18.04 -15.00 -14.47
CA LYS A 156 -18.37 -15.09 -15.91
C LYS A 156 -19.85 -14.74 -16.23
N ASP A 157 -20.72 -14.70 -15.22
CA ASP A 157 -22.10 -14.21 -15.36
C ASP A 157 -22.20 -12.76 -14.88
N PRO A 158 -22.51 -11.79 -15.75
CA PRO A 158 -22.63 -10.37 -15.38
C PRO A 158 -23.65 -10.11 -14.27
N LYS A 159 -24.72 -10.90 -14.18
CA LYS A 159 -25.76 -10.76 -13.14
C LYS A 159 -25.25 -11.19 -11.77
N VAL A 160 -24.50 -12.31 -11.73
CA VAL A 160 -23.85 -12.78 -10.49
C VAL A 160 -22.83 -11.76 -10.03
N TYR A 161 -22.03 -11.22 -10.96
CA TYR A 161 -21.06 -10.19 -10.64
C TYR A 161 -21.72 -8.92 -10.09
N ALA A 162 -22.74 -8.43 -10.78
CA ALA A 162 -23.52 -7.27 -10.35
C ALA A 162 -24.16 -7.47 -8.94
N GLN A 163 -24.62 -8.70 -8.64
CA GLN A 163 -25.16 -9.00 -7.31
C GLN A 163 -24.07 -8.93 -6.22
N ARG A 164 -22.86 -9.46 -6.48
CA ARG A 164 -21.74 -9.34 -5.53
C ARG A 164 -21.38 -7.88 -5.25
N MET A 165 -21.37 -7.03 -6.29
CA MET A 165 -21.13 -5.60 -6.15
C MET A 165 -22.22 -4.90 -5.34
N ARG A 166 -23.48 -5.29 -5.55
CA ARG A 166 -24.60 -4.80 -4.72
C ARG A 166 -24.44 -5.21 -3.27
N ASP A 167 -24.05 -6.46 -3.00
CA ASP A 167 -23.84 -6.96 -1.64
C ASP A 167 -22.73 -6.19 -0.91
N ARG A 168 -21.63 -5.82 -1.61
CA ARG A 168 -20.61 -4.92 -1.07
C ARG A 168 -21.21 -3.59 -0.61
N LYS A 169 -22.06 -2.99 -1.44
CA LYS A 169 -22.73 -1.72 -1.12
C LYS A 169 -23.73 -1.87 0.04
N GLU A 170 -24.66 -2.81 -0.05
CA GLU A 170 -25.82 -2.89 0.82
C GLU A 170 -25.55 -3.59 2.15
N GLN A 171 -24.77 -4.69 2.13
CA GLN A 171 -24.50 -5.48 3.32
C GLN A 171 -23.25 -5.03 4.06
N MET A 172 -22.20 -4.59 3.33
CA MET A 172 -20.92 -4.18 3.91
C MET A 172 -20.79 -2.66 4.04
N GLY A 173 -21.71 -1.88 3.44
CA GLY A 173 -21.69 -0.42 3.47
C GLY A 173 -20.52 0.20 2.70
N ILE A 174 -19.93 -0.52 1.74
CA ILE A 174 -18.84 -0.01 0.91
C ILE A 174 -19.37 1.12 0.03
N THR A 175 -18.62 2.22 0.00
CA THR A 175 -19.03 3.46 -0.70
C THR A 175 -18.22 3.74 -1.96
N TRP A 176 -17.30 2.86 -2.34
CA TRP A 176 -16.53 2.88 -3.58
C TRP A 176 -16.22 1.45 -3.99
N LEU A 177 -16.46 1.10 -5.23
CA LEU A 177 -16.33 -0.28 -5.73
C LEU A 177 -15.31 -0.35 -6.87
N LYS A 178 -14.55 -1.45 -6.93
CA LYS A 178 -13.66 -1.79 -8.04
C LYS A 178 -14.10 -3.11 -8.66
N MET A 179 -14.13 -3.15 -9.99
CA MET A 179 -14.39 -4.33 -10.79
C MET A 179 -13.08 -4.90 -11.31
N ASP A 180 -12.82 -6.18 -11.06
CA ASP A 180 -11.83 -6.93 -11.82
C ASP A 180 -12.48 -7.36 -13.14
N LEU A 181 -12.22 -6.63 -14.19
CA LEU A 181 -12.84 -6.83 -15.50
C LEU A 181 -11.80 -6.74 -16.64
N GLY A 182 -10.95 -7.75 -16.68
CA GLY A 182 -9.96 -7.90 -17.73
C GLY A 182 -10.50 -8.56 -19.00
N ILE A 183 -9.64 -8.63 -20.01
CA ILE A 183 -9.99 -9.25 -21.29
C ILE A 183 -10.28 -10.75 -21.19
N GLU A 184 -9.76 -11.45 -20.18
CA GLU A 184 -10.00 -12.86 -19.89
C GLU A 184 -11.47 -13.16 -19.59
N MET A 185 -12.25 -12.15 -19.20
CA MET A 185 -13.69 -12.32 -18.98
C MET A 185 -14.43 -12.69 -20.26
N VAL A 186 -13.94 -12.28 -21.42
CA VAL A 186 -14.60 -12.48 -22.72
C VAL A 186 -13.75 -13.19 -23.74
N SER A 187 -12.43 -13.29 -23.57
CA SER A 187 -11.49 -13.80 -24.59
C SER A 187 -11.72 -15.27 -24.99
N ASP A 188 -12.33 -16.10 -24.13
CA ASP A 188 -12.72 -17.48 -24.45
C ASP A 188 -13.87 -17.54 -25.48
N THR A 189 -14.58 -16.43 -25.69
CA THR A 189 -15.68 -16.39 -26.67
C THR A 189 -15.14 -16.07 -28.06
N PRO A 190 -15.37 -16.94 -29.07
CA PRO A 190 -14.83 -16.73 -30.41
C PRO A 190 -15.23 -15.37 -31.01
N GLY A 191 -14.24 -14.64 -31.54
CA GLY A 191 -14.43 -13.37 -32.23
C GLY A 191 -14.48 -12.15 -31.30
N THR A 192 -14.12 -12.28 -30.01
CA THR A 192 -14.03 -11.14 -29.06
C THR A 192 -12.67 -10.46 -29.08
N VAL A 193 -11.62 -11.21 -29.44
CA VAL A 193 -10.25 -10.71 -29.61
C VAL A 193 -9.65 -11.18 -30.93
N THR A 194 -8.64 -10.45 -31.40
CA THR A 194 -7.74 -10.90 -32.46
C THR A 194 -6.34 -11.08 -31.89
N LEU A 195 -5.67 -12.14 -32.33
CA LEU A 195 -4.34 -12.53 -31.92
C LEU A 195 -3.43 -12.67 -33.13
N PRO A 196 -2.12 -12.35 -33.03
CA PRO A 196 -1.18 -12.46 -34.14
C PRO A 196 -0.74 -13.93 -34.39
N SER A 197 -1.05 -14.83 -33.48
CA SER A 197 -0.59 -16.22 -33.48
C SER A 197 -1.75 -17.20 -33.33
N ASN A 198 -1.42 -18.50 -33.33
CA ASN A 198 -2.36 -19.59 -33.04
C ASN A 198 -2.44 -19.91 -31.53
N LEU A 199 -1.81 -19.10 -30.69
CA LEU A 199 -1.86 -19.27 -29.24
C LEU A 199 -3.25 -18.91 -28.71
N SER A 200 -3.61 -19.47 -27.57
CA SER A 200 -4.79 -19.03 -26.82
C SER A 200 -4.54 -17.66 -26.20
N PRO A 201 -5.60 -16.89 -25.86
CA PRO A 201 -5.45 -15.62 -25.15
C PRO A 201 -4.62 -15.75 -23.87
N TRP A 202 -4.76 -16.85 -23.14
CA TRP A 202 -3.99 -17.10 -21.92
C TRP A 202 -2.49 -17.28 -22.21
N GLU A 203 -2.14 -18.02 -23.27
CA GLU A 203 -0.73 -18.21 -23.66
C GLU A 203 -0.10 -16.89 -24.14
N GLU A 204 -0.84 -16.07 -24.89
CA GLU A 204 -0.39 -14.74 -25.31
C GLU A 204 -0.10 -13.84 -24.09
N ASN A 205 -0.92 -13.91 -23.05
CA ASN A 205 -0.72 -13.15 -21.81
C ASN A 205 0.54 -13.55 -21.03
N GLN A 206 1.13 -14.72 -21.33
CA GLN A 206 2.40 -15.15 -20.72
C GLN A 206 3.63 -14.63 -21.47
N LEU A 207 3.45 -13.99 -22.62
CA LEU A 207 4.56 -13.42 -23.38
C LEU A 207 5.06 -12.11 -22.74
N PRO A 208 6.37 -11.80 -22.83
CA PRO A 208 6.90 -10.52 -22.37
C PRO A 208 6.20 -9.34 -23.05
N HIS A 209 5.71 -8.38 -22.26
CA HIS A 209 5.03 -7.17 -22.74
C HIS A 209 3.88 -7.44 -23.71
N PRO A 210 2.88 -8.26 -23.35
CA PRO A 210 1.84 -8.74 -24.27
C PRO A 210 0.82 -7.66 -24.70
N PHE A 211 0.88 -6.46 -24.15
CA PHE A 211 -0.10 -5.39 -24.37
C PHE A 211 -0.21 -4.89 -25.83
N VAL A 212 0.70 -5.29 -26.70
CA VAL A 212 0.63 -4.99 -28.16
C VAL A 212 0.20 -6.17 -29.01
N ALA A 213 0.06 -7.36 -28.40
CA ALA A 213 -0.21 -8.60 -29.12
C ALA A 213 -1.70 -8.87 -29.31
N MET A 214 -2.56 -8.29 -28.47
CA MET A 214 -4.00 -8.56 -28.46
C MET A 214 -4.80 -7.31 -28.76
N GLU A 215 -5.78 -7.43 -29.67
CA GLU A 215 -6.76 -6.36 -29.92
C GLU A 215 -8.18 -6.84 -29.61
N VAL A 216 -8.95 -6.04 -28.91
CA VAL A 216 -10.36 -6.31 -28.65
C VAL A 216 -11.21 -5.91 -29.87
N THR A 217 -12.12 -6.79 -30.27
CA THR A 217 -13.09 -6.51 -31.35
C THR A 217 -14.30 -5.73 -30.82
N ASP A 218 -15.18 -5.25 -31.74
CA ASP A 218 -16.44 -4.61 -31.31
C ASP A 218 -17.34 -5.56 -30.54
N LYS A 219 -17.33 -6.87 -30.86
CA LYS A 219 -18.02 -7.91 -30.09
C LYS A 219 -17.47 -8.02 -28.67
N GLY A 220 -16.14 -8.03 -28.53
CA GLY A 220 -15.49 -8.08 -27.21
C GLY A 220 -15.78 -6.85 -26.36
N ILE A 221 -15.73 -5.64 -26.97
CA ILE A 221 -16.09 -4.41 -26.29
C ILE A 221 -17.54 -4.47 -25.80
N HIS A 222 -18.48 -4.89 -26.66
CA HIS A 222 -19.88 -4.99 -26.29
C HIS A 222 -20.10 -5.96 -25.13
N MET A 223 -19.47 -7.11 -25.13
CA MET A 223 -19.57 -8.07 -24.03
C MET A 223 -18.96 -7.56 -22.72
N LEU A 224 -17.82 -6.85 -22.75
CA LEU A 224 -17.27 -6.21 -21.56
C LEU A 224 -18.19 -5.09 -21.05
N GLU A 225 -18.80 -4.33 -21.97
CA GLU A 225 -19.77 -3.29 -21.64
C GLU A 225 -21.01 -3.84 -20.92
N GLU A 226 -21.47 -5.07 -21.23
CA GLU A 226 -22.59 -5.72 -20.55
C GLU A 226 -22.33 -5.93 -19.05
N TYR A 227 -21.07 -6.25 -18.65
CA TYR A 227 -20.69 -6.33 -17.24
C TYR A 227 -20.81 -4.97 -16.53
N VAL A 228 -20.27 -3.92 -17.16
CA VAL A 228 -20.31 -2.58 -16.58
C VAL A 228 -21.76 -2.08 -16.47
N ALA A 229 -22.59 -2.34 -17.48
CA ALA A 229 -24.01 -2.02 -17.47
C ALA A 229 -24.74 -2.73 -16.32
N ALA A 230 -24.55 -4.05 -16.20
CA ALA A 230 -25.20 -4.84 -15.16
C ALA A 230 -24.81 -4.36 -13.74
N VAL A 231 -23.52 -4.02 -13.55
CA VAL A 231 -23.05 -3.48 -12.25
C VAL A 231 -23.65 -2.10 -12.00
N ARG A 232 -23.67 -1.19 -12.98
CA ARG A 232 -24.29 0.13 -12.83
C ARG A 232 -25.78 0.06 -12.52
N ASP A 233 -26.51 -0.82 -13.17
CA ASP A 233 -27.93 -1.07 -12.87
C ASP A 233 -28.14 -1.58 -11.43
N ALA A 234 -27.19 -2.36 -10.93
CA ALA A 234 -27.26 -2.93 -9.58
C ALA A 234 -26.89 -1.93 -8.48
N VAL A 235 -25.86 -1.10 -8.69
CA VAL A 235 -25.28 -0.23 -7.64
C VAL A 235 -25.69 1.23 -7.75
N GLY A 236 -26.22 1.67 -8.89
CA GLY A 236 -26.61 3.06 -9.14
C GLY A 236 -25.43 3.94 -9.56
N MET A 237 -25.71 5.21 -9.83
CA MET A 237 -24.73 6.21 -10.31
C MET A 237 -24.08 7.00 -9.18
N GLU A 238 -24.59 6.90 -7.95
CA GLU A 238 -24.07 7.60 -6.78
C GLU A 238 -22.82 6.95 -6.17
N ILE A 239 -22.52 5.70 -6.53
CA ILE A 239 -21.35 4.96 -6.09
C ILE A 239 -20.22 5.16 -7.13
N PRO A 240 -19.04 5.68 -6.75
CA PRO A 240 -17.86 5.60 -7.60
C PRO A 240 -17.54 4.15 -7.94
N LEU A 241 -17.39 3.86 -9.23
CA LEU A 241 -17.08 2.53 -9.77
C LEU A 241 -15.79 2.61 -10.57
N SER A 242 -14.86 1.76 -10.27
CA SER A 242 -13.55 1.65 -10.91
C SER A 242 -13.38 0.29 -11.59
N MET A 243 -12.39 0.17 -12.45
CA MET A 243 -12.12 -1.05 -13.22
C MET A 243 -10.63 -1.31 -13.27
N ASP A 244 -10.25 -2.59 -13.23
CA ASP A 244 -8.88 -3.09 -13.28
C ASP A 244 -8.68 -4.22 -14.30
N HIS A 245 -7.42 -4.67 -14.45
CA HIS A 245 -6.98 -5.81 -15.27
C HIS A 245 -7.10 -5.65 -16.80
N LEU A 246 -6.94 -4.43 -17.32
CA LEU A 246 -6.97 -4.17 -18.76
C LEU A 246 -5.60 -4.23 -19.45
N GLY A 247 -4.52 -4.54 -18.73
CA GLY A 247 -3.13 -4.37 -19.14
C GLY A 247 -2.63 -5.14 -20.36
N HIS A 248 -3.43 -6.05 -20.94
CA HIS A 248 -3.02 -6.91 -22.05
C HIS A 248 -3.51 -6.44 -23.43
N LEU A 249 -4.10 -5.25 -23.50
CA LEU A 249 -4.65 -4.70 -24.74
C LEU A 249 -3.79 -3.54 -25.28
N GLY A 250 -3.73 -3.43 -26.60
CA GLY A 250 -3.03 -2.32 -27.24
C GLY A 250 -3.71 -0.97 -27.02
N VAL A 251 -2.94 0.11 -27.14
CA VAL A 251 -3.37 1.50 -26.90
C VAL A 251 -4.71 1.84 -27.58
N LYS A 252 -4.89 1.44 -28.84
CA LYS A 252 -6.14 1.71 -29.58
C LYS A 252 -7.34 0.95 -29.03
N SER A 253 -7.14 -0.27 -28.54
CA SER A 253 -8.19 -1.05 -27.88
C SER A 253 -8.62 -0.39 -26.58
N ILE A 254 -7.68 0.06 -25.76
CA ILE A 254 -7.97 0.78 -24.50
C ILE A 254 -8.73 2.09 -24.77
N ILE A 255 -8.33 2.89 -25.75
CA ILE A 255 -9.05 4.12 -26.11
C ILE A 255 -10.49 3.82 -26.56
N ARG A 256 -10.72 2.75 -27.33
CA ARG A 256 -12.07 2.31 -27.74
C ARG A 256 -12.92 1.87 -26.55
N LEU A 257 -12.34 1.12 -25.62
CA LEU A 257 -12.99 0.72 -24.38
C LEU A 257 -13.35 1.94 -23.53
N GLY A 258 -12.42 2.87 -23.33
CA GLY A 258 -12.68 4.09 -22.58
C GLY A 258 -13.83 4.94 -23.16
N LYS A 259 -13.97 4.97 -24.50
CA LYS A 259 -15.11 5.62 -25.16
C LYS A 259 -16.42 4.85 -24.97
N ALA A 260 -16.38 3.52 -25.00
CA ALA A 260 -17.57 2.70 -24.76
C ALA A 260 -18.08 2.84 -23.30
N TYR A 261 -17.18 3.05 -22.35
CA TYR A 261 -17.50 3.19 -20.94
C TYR A 261 -17.90 4.60 -20.50
N GLU A 262 -17.78 5.62 -21.35
CA GLU A 262 -18.07 7.02 -21.00
C GLU A 262 -19.42 7.20 -20.30
N LYS A 263 -20.49 6.59 -20.82
CA LYS A 263 -21.85 6.69 -20.30
C LYS A 263 -22.04 6.08 -18.89
N TYR A 264 -21.10 5.24 -18.45
CA TYR A 264 -21.14 4.62 -17.12
C TYR A 264 -20.38 5.41 -16.06
N ASN A 265 -19.66 6.47 -16.46
CA ASN A 265 -18.96 7.39 -15.59
C ASN A 265 -18.06 6.66 -14.56
N LEU A 266 -17.13 5.85 -15.07
CA LEU A 266 -16.16 5.15 -14.24
C LEU A 266 -15.21 6.15 -13.58
N SER A 267 -14.79 5.87 -12.34
CA SER A 267 -13.79 6.66 -11.64
C SER A 267 -12.41 6.53 -12.27
N TRP A 268 -12.09 5.33 -12.76
CA TRP A 268 -10.88 5.04 -13.54
C TRP A 268 -10.93 3.66 -14.22
N MET A 269 -10.10 3.53 -15.24
CA MET A 269 -9.56 2.26 -15.73
C MET A 269 -8.11 2.16 -15.22
N GLU A 270 -7.76 1.04 -14.59
CA GLU A 270 -6.51 0.82 -13.91
C GLU A 270 -5.55 0.00 -14.76
N ASP A 271 -4.26 0.30 -14.67
CA ASP A 271 -3.12 -0.44 -15.24
C ASP A 271 -3.34 -0.87 -16.71
N VAL A 272 -3.87 0.05 -17.49
CA VAL A 272 -4.29 -0.21 -18.89
C VAL A 272 -3.14 -0.60 -19.82
N ILE A 273 -1.91 -0.14 -19.53
CA ILE A 273 -0.65 -0.55 -20.17
C ILE A 273 0.47 -0.41 -19.12
N PRO A 274 1.65 -1.03 -19.32
CA PRO A 274 2.75 -0.88 -18.38
C PRO A 274 3.12 0.59 -18.14
N TRP A 275 3.22 0.99 -16.88
CA TRP A 275 3.43 2.38 -16.44
C TRP A 275 4.70 3.04 -17.01
N THR A 276 5.69 2.24 -17.41
CA THR A 276 6.94 2.72 -18.02
C THR A 276 6.74 3.40 -19.38
N TYR A 277 5.60 3.19 -20.04
CA TYR A 277 5.25 3.81 -21.31
C TYR A 277 4.44 5.11 -21.12
N THR A 278 5.03 6.06 -20.38
CA THR A 278 4.35 7.32 -19.99
C THR A 278 3.74 8.09 -21.16
N ASP A 279 4.42 8.14 -22.33
CA ASP A 279 3.91 8.86 -23.49
C ASP A 279 2.68 8.17 -24.11
N LEU A 280 2.61 6.85 -24.05
CA LEU A 280 1.44 6.09 -24.49
C LEU A 280 0.28 6.21 -23.47
N LEU A 281 0.57 6.21 -22.16
CA LEU A 281 -0.43 6.54 -21.13
C LEU A 281 -1.00 7.94 -21.36
N LYS A 282 -0.15 8.93 -21.65
CA LYS A 282 -0.58 10.28 -22.00
C LYS A 282 -1.52 10.30 -23.21
N GLN A 283 -1.18 9.54 -24.27
CA GLN A 283 -2.04 9.42 -25.44
C GLN A 283 -3.41 8.82 -25.06
N ILE A 284 -3.44 7.75 -24.25
CA ILE A 284 -4.69 7.16 -23.77
C ILE A 284 -5.50 8.17 -22.98
N SER A 285 -4.85 8.87 -22.03
CA SER A 285 -5.49 9.88 -21.19
C SER A 285 -6.10 11.04 -21.99
N ASP A 286 -5.44 11.44 -23.08
CA ASP A 286 -5.93 12.52 -23.95
C ASP A 286 -7.09 12.10 -24.88
N GLU A 287 -7.11 10.84 -25.33
CA GLU A 287 -8.09 10.33 -26.29
C GLU A 287 -9.27 9.57 -25.65
N SER A 288 -9.16 9.17 -24.38
CA SER A 288 -10.20 8.46 -23.62
C SER A 288 -10.96 9.40 -22.68
N PRO A 289 -12.30 9.44 -22.72
CA PRO A 289 -13.09 10.20 -21.76
C PRO A 289 -13.14 9.55 -20.37
N THR A 290 -12.83 8.26 -20.28
CA THR A 290 -12.75 7.53 -19.00
C THR A 290 -11.38 7.75 -18.36
N PRO A 291 -11.31 8.21 -17.11
CA PRO A 291 -10.05 8.47 -16.41
C PRO A 291 -9.15 7.24 -16.33
N ILE A 292 -7.82 7.46 -16.31
CA ILE A 292 -6.81 6.42 -16.20
C ILE A 292 -6.09 6.54 -14.85
N LEU A 293 -5.78 5.40 -14.25
CA LEU A 293 -5.00 5.29 -13.01
C LEU A 293 -3.93 4.21 -13.17
N THR A 294 -2.77 4.40 -12.53
CA THR A 294 -1.70 3.40 -12.37
C THR A 294 -0.85 3.71 -11.17
N GLY A 295 -0.07 2.74 -10.69
CA GLY A 295 0.93 3.04 -9.68
C GLY A 295 1.30 1.93 -8.70
N GLU A 296 0.58 0.83 -8.61
CA GLU A 296 0.81 -0.19 -7.59
C GLU A 296 2.20 -0.84 -7.66
N ASP A 297 2.77 -0.93 -8.86
CA ASP A 297 4.09 -1.53 -9.11
C ASP A 297 5.22 -0.49 -9.24
N ILE A 298 4.94 0.78 -8.93
CA ILE A 298 5.93 1.86 -9.05
C ILE A 298 6.72 2.00 -7.74
N TYR A 299 8.04 1.97 -7.87
CA TYR A 299 8.98 2.14 -6.77
C TYR A 299 9.57 3.55 -6.74
N LEU A 300 9.51 4.22 -5.58
CA LEU A 300 9.96 5.58 -5.29
C LEU A 300 9.15 6.69 -5.98
N LYS A 301 9.36 7.92 -5.50
CA LYS A 301 8.62 9.11 -5.91
C LYS A 301 8.88 9.54 -7.36
N GLU A 302 10.10 9.38 -7.83
CA GLU A 302 10.56 9.98 -9.08
C GLU A 302 9.77 9.52 -10.32
N PRO A 303 9.40 8.23 -10.51
CA PRO A 303 8.54 7.84 -11.63
C PRO A 303 7.11 8.39 -11.53
N PHE A 304 6.55 8.52 -10.33
CA PHE A 304 5.24 9.16 -10.13
C PHE A 304 5.27 10.64 -10.55
N GLU A 305 6.36 11.35 -10.27
CA GLU A 305 6.53 12.74 -10.68
C GLU A 305 6.51 12.88 -12.20
N VAL A 306 7.08 11.94 -12.94
CA VAL A 306 7.02 11.92 -14.41
C VAL A 306 5.57 11.75 -14.91
N LEU A 307 4.81 10.83 -14.32
CA LEU A 307 3.40 10.61 -14.67
C LEU A 307 2.54 11.85 -14.37
N CYS A 308 2.69 12.42 -13.17
CA CYS A 308 1.92 13.57 -12.71
C CYS A 308 2.23 14.85 -13.52
N SER A 309 3.52 15.18 -13.68
CA SER A 309 3.94 16.40 -14.40
C SER A 309 3.54 16.41 -15.88
N ARG A 310 3.37 15.23 -16.48
CA ARG A 310 2.89 15.09 -17.86
C ARG A 310 1.37 14.94 -17.95
N HIS A 311 0.66 14.86 -16.83
CA HIS A 311 -0.76 14.48 -16.80
C HIS A 311 -1.04 13.22 -17.62
N ALA A 312 -0.15 12.22 -17.49
CA ALA A 312 -0.29 10.96 -18.21
C ALA A 312 -1.36 10.05 -17.61
N VAL A 313 -1.77 10.36 -16.38
CA VAL A 313 -2.84 9.68 -15.64
C VAL A 313 -3.72 10.71 -14.94
N SER A 314 -4.98 10.36 -14.69
CA SER A 314 -5.94 11.20 -13.96
C SER A 314 -5.81 11.07 -12.45
N LYS A 315 -5.28 9.96 -11.99
CA LYS A 315 -5.04 9.61 -10.58
C LYS A 315 -3.83 8.71 -10.49
N ILE A 316 -3.21 8.68 -9.32
CA ILE A 316 -2.16 7.69 -9.00
C ILE A 316 -2.63 6.79 -7.85
N HIS A 317 -1.99 5.60 -7.77
CA HIS A 317 -2.36 4.67 -6.73
C HIS A 317 -1.16 3.81 -6.28
N PRO A 318 -0.23 4.43 -5.53
CA PRO A 318 0.91 3.71 -5.00
C PRO A 318 0.47 2.60 -4.04
N ASP A 319 1.16 1.46 -4.09
CA ASP A 319 1.14 0.49 -3.00
C ASP A 319 2.26 0.82 -2.02
N LEU A 320 1.92 1.04 -0.76
CA LEU A 320 2.88 1.41 0.28
C LEU A 320 3.95 0.32 0.49
N ALA A 321 3.58 -0.96 0.30
CA ALA A 321 4.51 -2.08 0.37
C ALA A 321 5.43 -2.21 -0.86
N THR A 322 5.20 -1.43 -1.92
CA THR A 322 6.07 -1.32 -3.10
C THR A 322 6.83 0.00 -3.12
N SER A 323 6.14 1.11 -2.91
CA SER A 323 6.60 2.47 -3.25
C SER A 323 7.75 3.00 -2.39
N GLY A 324 8.12 2.30 -1.31
CA GLY A 324 9.21 2.69 -0.42
C GLY A 324 8.78 2.88 1.05
N GLY A 325 7.55 2.48 1.40
CA GLY A 325 7.03 2.57 2.75
C GLY A 325 6.22 3.85 3.03
N ILE A 326 6.03 4.16 4.30
CA ILE A 326 5.07 5.17 4.77
C ILE A 326 5.49 6.58 4.36
N LEU A 327 6.74 6.97 4.64
CA LEU A 327 7.20 8.34 4.37
C LEU A 327 7.34 8.63 2.88
N GLU A 328 7.81 7.65 2.11
CA GLU A 328 7.94 7.85 0.66
C GLU A 328 6.56 7.95 -0.01
N THR A 329 5.59 7.12 0.42
CA THR A 329 4.20 7.21 -0.07
C THR A 329 3.54 8.54 0.32
N HIS A 330 3.78 9.02 1.53
CA HIS A 330 3.34 10.36 1.95
C HIS A 330 3.90 11.46 1.03
N LYS A 331 5.20 11.42 0.74
CA LYS A 331 5.85 12.36 -0.20
C LYS A 331 5.30 12.25 -1.63
N ILE A 332 4.90 11.04 -2.07
CA ILE A 332 4.24 10.83 -3.37
C ILE A 332 2.90 11.56 -3.39
N GLY A 333 2.11 11.46 -2.31
CA GLY A 333 0.83 12.15 -2.19
C GLY A 333 0.97 13.68 -2.23
N ASP A 334 1.93 14.23 -1.47
CA ASP A 334 2.20 15.68 -1.44
C ASP A 334 2.67 16.18 -2.82
N MET A 335 3.58 15.47 -3.47
CA MET A 335 4.06 15.80 -4.81
C MET A 335 2.92 15.75 -5.85
N ALA A 336 2.06 14.73 -5.80
CA ALA A 336 0.96 14.60 -6.75
C ALA A 336 -0.07 15.74 -6.59
N GLU A 337 -0.28 16.25 -5.37
CA GLU A 337 -1.13 17.41 -5.10
C GLU A 337 -0.65 18.67 -5.84
N GLU A 338 0.67 18.88 -5.91
CA GLU A 338 1.27 20.02 -6.63
C GLU A 338 0.89 20.03 -8.12
N TYR A 339 0.64 18.85 -8.69
CA TYR A 339 0.22 18.68 -10.09
C TYR A 339 -1.31 18.54 -10.23
N GLY A 340 -2.08 18.64 -9.14
CA GLY A 340 -3.53 18.45 -9.15
C GLY A 340 -3.97 17.00 -9.44
N VAL A 341 -3.11 16.01 -9.19
CA VAL A 341 -3.38 14.59 -9.41
C VAL A 341 -3.76 13.92 -8.08
N PRO A 342 -5.01 13.48 -7.90
CA PRO A 342 -5.44 12.79 -6.68
C PRO A 342 -4.76 11.44 -6.50
N MET A 343 -4.54 11.05 -5.22
CA MET A 343 -3.98 9.77 -4.84
C MET A 343 -5.05 8.86 -4.21
N ALA A 344 -5.27 7.68 -4.78
CA ALA A 344 -5.78 6.51 -4.08
C ALA A 344 -4.59 5.66 -3.60
N MET A 345 -4.82 4.61 -2.83
CA MET A 345 -3.74 3.70 -2.40
C MET A 345 -4.16 2.25 -2.66
N HIS A 346 -3.32 1.52 -3.39
CA HIS A 346 -3.44 0.08 -3.53
C HIS A 346 -3.12 -0.62 -2.19
N PHE A 347 -3.83 -1.69 -1.91
CA PHE A 347 -3.54 -2.52 -0.74
C PHE A 347 -4.05 -3.95 -0.91
N ALA A 348 -3.14 -4.90 -0.86
CA ALA A 348 -3.40 -6.34 -0.75
C ALA A 348 -2.47 -6.91 0.32
N GLY A 349 -2.96 -7.19 1.54
CA GLY A 349 -2.08 -7.61 2.62
C GLY A 349 -2.76 -7.93 3.94
N THR A 350 -1.96 -7.94 4.99
CA THR A 350 -2.39 -8.20 6.37
C THR A 350 -2.78 -6.90 7.11
N PRO A 351 -3.34 -7.00 8.33
CA PRO A 351 -3.57 -5.82 9.16
C PRO A 351 -2.33 -4.96 9.43
N VAL A 352 -1.11 -5.50 9.32
CA VAL A 352 0.13 -4.72 9.51
C VAL A 352 0.27 -3.66 8.42
N SER A 353 0.29 -4.07 7.17
CA SER A 353 0.37 -3.16 6.03
C SER A 353 -0.89 -2.30 5.92
N CYS A 354 -2.08 -2.84 6.26
CA CYS A 354 -3.32 -2.06 6.33
C CYS A 354 -3.17 -0.84 7.25
N MET A 355 -2.70 -1.03 8.48
CA MET A 355 -2.55 0.07 9.43
C MET A 355 -1.43 1.04 9.01
N ALA A 356 -0.39 0.58 8.33
CA ALA A 356 0.61 1.46 7.72
C ALA A 356 -0.04 2.39 6.68
N ASN A 357 -0.89 1.84 5.79
CA ASN A 357 -1.69 2.63 4.84
C ASN A 357 -2.63 3.60 5.56
N VAL A 358 -3.30 3.17 6.63
CA VAL A 358 -4.20 4.02 7.43
C VAL A 358 -3.46 5.22 8.02
N HIS A 359 -2.27 5.01 8.61
CA HIS A 359 -1.47 6.11 9.16
C HIS A 359 -0.94 7.05 8.07
N CYS A 360 -0.47 6.52 6.94
CA CYS A 360 -0.04 7.31 5.79
C CYS A 360 -1.19 8.17 5.26
N ALA A 361 -2.35 7.55 5.01
CA ALA A 361 -3.56 8.22 4.53
C ALA A 361 -4.10 9.27 5.51
N ALA A 362 -3.99 9.02 6.81
CA ALA A 362 -4.40 9.99 7.84
C ALA A 362 -3.53 11.25 7.82
N ALA A 363 -2.24 11.11 7.55
CA ALA A 363 -1.26 12.19 7.53
C ALA A 363 -1.12 12.88 6.17
N THR A 364 -1.69 12.34 5.08
CA THR A 364 -1.59 12.88 3.72
C THR A 364 -2.87 13.59 3.33
N GLN A 365 -2.80 14.88 2.97
CA GLN A 365 -3.99 15.65 2.58
C GLN A 365 -4.59 15.11 1.28
N ASN A 366 -3.76 14.92 0.26
CA ASN A 366 -4.15 14.39 -1.05
C ASN A 366 -4.41 12.88 -0.99
N PHE A 367 -5.63 12.49 -0.60
CA PHE A 367 -6.02 11.09 -0.46
C PHE A 367 -7.51 10.89 -0.78
N LEU A 368 -7.83 9.85 -1.53
CA LEU A 368 -9.20 9.47 -1.91
C LEU A 368 -9.74 8.28 -1.11
N ALA A 369 -9.08 7.14 -1.22
CA ALA A 369 -9.48 5.88 -0.60
C ALA A 369 -8.31 4.88 -0.63
N VAL A 370 -8.34 3.88 0.25
CA VAL A 370 -7.45 2.72 0.25
C VAL A 370 -8.20 1.48 -0.22
N GLU A 371 -7.55 0.68 -1.02
CA GLU A 371 -8.05 -0.61 -1.47
C GLU A 371 -8.16 -1.64 -0.34
N ASN A 372 -8.99 -2.67 -0.51
CA ASN A 372 -8.98 -3.85 0.33
C ASN A 372 -9.42 -5.10 -0.42
N HIS A 373 -8.51 -6.07 -0.54
CA HIS A 373 -8.71 -7.39 -1.15
C HIS A 373 -9.11 -8.47 -0.14
N SER A 374 -9.21 -8.14 1.15
CA SER A 374 -9.36 -9.15 2.22
C SER A 374 -10.74 -9.18 2.87
N LEU A 375 -11.71 -8.46 2.30
CA LEU A 375 -13.07 -8.33 2.87
C LEU A 375 -13.80 -9.66 2.99
N ASP A 376 -13.46 -10.65 2.17
CA ASP A 376 -14.07 -11.99 2.19
C ASP A 376 -13.34 -12.99 3.11
N VAL A 377 -12.22 -12.56 3.72
CA VAL A 377 -11.43 -13.41 4.62
C VAL A 377 -11.91 -13.20 6.07
N SER A 378 -12.76 -14.08 6.54
CA SER A 378 -13.47 -13.92 7.82
C SER A 378 -12.56 -13.79 9.04
N TRP A 379 -11.36 -14.37 9.01
CA TRP A 379 -10.38 -14.31 10.09
C TRP A 379 -9.36 -13.16 9.96
N TRP A 380 -9.38 -12.41 8.86
CA TRP A 380 -8.38 -11.37 8.56
C TRP A 380 -8.24 -10.33 9.68
N SER A 381 -9.34 -9.75 10.12
CA SER A 381 -9.29 -8.76 11.22
C SER A 381 -8.77 -9.34 12.54
N SER A 382 -9.02 -10.63 12.82
CA SER A 382 -8.60 -11.29 14.04
C SER A 382 -7.10 -11.60 14.10
N MET A 383 -6.35 -11.37 13.01
CA MET A 383 -4.88 -11.37 13.03
C MET A 383 -4.32 -10.29 13.97
N ALA A 384 -5.08 -9.22 14.23
CA ALA A 384 -4.74 -8.17 15.19
C ALA A 384 -5.63 -8.28 16.43
N GLN A 385 -5.00 -8.32 17.63
CA GLN A 385 -5.71 -8.50 18.91
C GLN A 385 -6.74 -7.41 19.19
N GLU A 386 -6.49 -6.20 18.70
CA GLU A 386 -7.35 -5.04 18.87
C GLU A 386 -8.71 -5.21 18.19
N TYR A 387 -8.80 -6.13 17.22
CA TYR A 387 -9.97 -6.31 16.35
C TYR A 387 -10.67 -7.68 16.52
N LEU A 388 -10.45 -8.35 17.64
CA LEU A 388 -11.12 -9.64 17.96
C LEU A 388 -12.64 -9.51 18.12
N LYS A 389 -13.14 -8.32 18.49
CA LYS A 389 -14.56 -8.08 18.78
C LYS A 389 -15.29 -7.31 17.68
N ALA A 390 -14.57 -6.66 16.81
CA ALA A 390 -15.11 -5.86 15.72
C ALA A 390 -14.14 -5.89 14.53
N PRO A 391 -14.63 -5.91 13.29
CA PRO A 391 -13.77 -5.93 12.11
C PRO A 391 -13.01 -4.61 11.97
N ILE A 392 -11.87 -4.66 11.29
CA ILE A 392 -11.07 -3.47 10.95
C ILE A 392 -11.87 -2.55 10.02
N VAL A 393 -12.49 -3.13 8.98
CA VAL A 393 -13.34 -2.39 8.04
C VAL A 393 -14.78 -2.45 8.54
N SER A 394 -15.35 -1.29 8.80
CA SER A 394 -16.75 -1.16 9.22
C SER A 394 -17.48 -0.16 8.33
N HIS A 395 -18.53 -0.61 7.66
CA HIS A 395 -19.36 0.22 6.77
C HIS A 395 -18.53 1.03 5.74
N GLY A 396 -17.51 0.39 5.17
CA GLY A 396 -16.65 0.99 4.17
C GLY A 396 -15.57 1.94 4.71
N TRP A 397 -15.31 1.92 6.02
CA TRP A 397 -14.34 2.79 6.68
C TRP A 397 -13.45 2.03 7.66
N ILE A 398 -12.24 2.57 7.89
CA ILE A 398 -11.30 2.14 8.92
C ILE A 398 -11.05 3.33 9.84
N GLU A 399 -11.26 3.17 11.15
CA GLU A 399 -10.93 4.19 12.14
C GLU A 399 -9.41 4.33 12.28
N VAL A 400 -8.91 5.55 12.32
CA VAL A 400 -7.48 5.83 12.51
C VAL A 400 -7.11 5.60 13.97
N PRO A 401 -6.25 4.61 14.30
CA PRO A 401 -5.93 4.32 15.69
C PRO A 401 -4.99 5.38 16.29
N ASP A 402 -5.24 5.74 17.56
CA ASP A 402 -4.37 6.64 18.34
C ASP A 402 -3.34 5.86 19.19
N ARG A 403 -3.23 4.56 18.98
CA ARG A 403 -2.26 3.68 19.67
C ARG A 403 -0.84 3.90 19.15
N PRO A 404 0.20 3.70 20.00
CA PRO A 404 1.61 3.84 19.59
C PRO A 404 1.99 2.92 18.44
N GLY A 405 2.87 3.41 17.57
CA GLY A 405 3.32 2.70 16.38
C GLY A 405 2.23 2.58 15.35
N LEU A 406 2.15 1.42 14.69
CA LEU A 406 1.06 1.07 13.77
C LEU A 406 -0.25 0.72 14.52
N GLY A 407 -0.20 0.61 15.85
CA GLY A 407 -1.36 0.25 16.66
C GLY A 407 -1.84 -1.19 16.44
N VAL A 408 -0.97 -2.09 16.03
CA VAL A 408 -1.25 -3.52 15.76
C VAL A 408 -0.43 -4.39 16.69
N THR A 409 -1.12 -5.29 17.40
CA THR A 409 -0.53 -6.41 18.14
C THR A 409 -0.98 -7.71 17.46
N LEU A 410 -0.04 -8.50 16.95
CA LEU A 410 -0.38 -9.74 16.27
C LEU A 410 -1.04 -10.75 17.24
N ASN A 411 -2.10 -11.39 16.77
CA ASN A 411 -2.70 -12.53 17.42
C ASN A 411 -1.91 -13.80 17.02
N GLU A 412 -0.99 -14.21 17.86
CA GLU A 412 -0.08 -15.32 17.58
C GLU A 412 -0.81 -16.62 17.23
N GLU A 413 -1.94 -16.91 17.88
CA GLU A 413 -2.72 -18.12 17.62
C GLU A 413 -3.26 -18.11 16.18
N VAL A 414 -3.90 -17.02 15.77
CA VAL A 414 -4.44 -16.88 14.40
C VAL A 414 -3.31 -16.89 13.37
N ILE A 415 -2.21 -16.18 13.62
CA ILE A 415 -1.05 -16.16 12.71
C ILE A 415 -0.50 -17.58 12.51
N ARG A 416 -0.28 -18.35 13.58
CA ARG A 416 0.26 -19.72 13.49
C ARG A 416 -0.66 -20.68 12.74
N GLN A 417 -2.00 -20.52 12.86
CA GLN A 417 -2.98 -21.32 12.14
C GLN A 417 -2.97 -21.06 10.63
N HIS A 418 -2.50 -19.88 10.19
CA HIS A 418 -2.53 -19.44 8.82
C HIS A 418 -1.15 -19.20 8.19
N LEU A 419 -0.08 -19.72 8.79
CA LEU A 419 1.25 -19.68 8.20
C LEU A 419 1.30 -20.42 6.85
N LEU A 420 2.10 -19.91 5.95
CA LEU A 420 2.42 -20.63 4.72
C LEU A 420 3.09 -21.95 5.07
N PRO A 421 2.61 -23.10 4.54
CA PRO A 421 3.19 -24.40 4.84
C PRO A 421 4.71 -24.45 4.62
N GLY A 422 5.45 -24.97 5.59
CA GLY A 422 6.91 -25.05 5.55
C GLY A 422 7.65 -23.77 6.01
N THR A 423 6.94 -22.74 6.47
CA THR A 423 7.55 -21.53 7.06
C THR A 423 7.37 -21.49 8.57
N GLY A 424 8.25 -20.75 9.28
CA GLY A 424 8.23 -20.58 10.73
C GLY A 424 7.53 -19.29 11.18
N TYR A 425 7.35 -19.17 12.50
CA TYR A 425 6.79 -17.97 13.13
C TYR A 425 7.91 -17.12 13.72
N PHE A 426 8.44 -16.19 12.94
CA PHE A 426 9.54 -15.32 13.33
C PHE A 426 10.75 -16.07 13.89
N ASP A 427 11.09 -17.21 13.28
CA ASP A 427 12.26 -17.96 13.65
C ASP A 427 13.54 -17.15 13.42
N PRO A 428 14.60 -17.36 14.22
CA PRO A 428 15.89 -16.71 14.01
C PRO A 428 16.44 -16.98 12.61
N THR A 429 17.04 -15.95 12.00
CA THR A 429 17.56 -16.00 10.62
C THR A 429 19.07 -15.69 10.55
N PRO A 430 19.95 -16.41 11.30
CA PRO A 430 21.38 -16.08 11.43
C PRO A 430 22.14 -16.19 10.11
N GLN A 431 21.68 -17.00 9.15
CA GLN A 431 22.27 -17.11 7.81
C GLN A 431 22.26 -15.78 7.05
N TRP A 432 21.35 -14.85 7.39
CA TRP A 432 21.19 -13.55 6.78
C TRP A 432 21.98 -12.43 7.48
N ASP A 433 22.72 -12.74 8.56
CA ASP A 433 23.49 -11.73 9.29
C ASP A 433 24.66 -11.18 8.45
N GLN A 434 25.18 -11.99 7.52
CA GLN A 434 26.29 -11.61 6.65
C GLN A 434 25.94 -11.68 5.17
N GLU A 435 24.95 -12.51 4.79
CA GLU A 435 24.50 -12.64 3.42
C GLU A 435 23.76 -11.38 2.97
N ARG A 436 23.92 -10.99 1.69
CA ARG A 436 23.32 -9.79 1.15
C ARG A 436 23.16 -9.87 -0.37
N SER A 437 22.15 -9.21 -0.90
CA SER A 437 22.05 -8.90 -2.33
C SER A 437 23.03 -7.78 -2.70
N TRP A 438 23.53 -7.85 -3.92
CA TRP A 438 24.31 -6.80 -4.58
C TRP A 438 23.51 -6.08 -5.67
N ASP A 439 22.25 -6.48 -5.88
CA ASP A 439 21.35 -5.80 -6.81
C ASP A 439 21.12 -4.36 -6.37
N ARG A 440 21.31 -3.43 -7.29
CA ARG A 440 21.18 -2.00 -7.06
C ARG A 440 20.42 -1.34 -8.19
N LEU A 441 19.73 -0.23 -7.90
CA LEU A 441 19.11 0.59 -8.93
C LEU A 441 20.15 1.29 -9.79
N TRP A 442 21.33 1.54 -9.21
CA TRP A 442 22.49 2.13 -9.88
C TRP A 442 23.78 1.55 -9.31
N SER A 443 24.84 1.57 -10.06
CA SER A 443 26.18 1.10 -9.65
C SER A 443 27.23 2.13 -10.01
#